data_fc21b431b79546ceee6c0eded1f1b9e4
#
_entry.id   fc21b431b79546ceee6c0eded1f1b9e4
#
_cell.length_a   1.000
_cell.length_b   1.000
_cell.length_c   1.000
_cell.angle_alpha   90.00
_cell.angle_beta   90.00
_cell.angle_gamma   90.00
#
_symmetry.space_group_name_H-M   'P 1'
#
loop_
_entity.id
_entity.type
_entity.pdbx_description
1 polymer ?
#
loop_
_entity_poly.entity_id
_entity_poly.type
_entity_poly.pdbx_seq_one_letter_code
_entity_poly.pdbx_strand_id
1 'polypeptide(L)'
;VPLMAMLRHRDRRNAHIPALVLFSSRTLEDVIYREELDAMARRDRALRIVNTLTRRQPEGWMGYGRRIDKTLIAESHMPPDERPRTFVCGSAPFVENASRILVELGHDPLTIKTERFGPSGA
;
A
#
# COMPACT_ATOMS: atom_id res chain seq x y z
N VAL A 1 8.74 -6.55 -0.15
CA VAL A 1 10.17 -6.28 -0.02
C VAL A 1 10.62 -5.13 -0.91
N PRO A 2 10.25 -5.11 -2.20
CA PRO A 2 10.66 -3.96 -3.03
C PRO A 2 10.13 -2.64 -2.49
N LEU A 3 8.93 -2.65 -1.91
CA LEU A 3 8.35 -1.43 -1.36
C LEU A 3 9.16 -0.92 -0.17
N MET A 4 9.66 -1.81 0.68
CA MET A 4 10.47 -1.40 1.82
C MET A 4 11.80 -0.79 1.36
N ALA A 5 12.41 -1.35 0.32
CA ALA A 5 13.66 -0.78 -0.23
C ALA A 5 13.42 0.64 -0.71
N MET A 6 12.31 0.88 -1.39
CA MET A 6 11.95 2.21 -1.88
C MET A 6 11.69 3.18 -0.74
N LEU A 7 10.97 2.74 0.29
CA LEU A 7 10.67 3.58 1.44
C LEU A 7 11.93 3.93 2.23
N ARG A 8 12.83 2.96 2.40
CA ARG A 8 14.10 3.21 3.08
C ARG A 8 14.96 4.19 2.31
N HIS A 9 14.99 4.06 0.98
CA HIS A 9 15.72 4.99 0.14
C HIS A 9 15.16 6.41 0.29
N ARG A 10 13.85 6.56 0.23
CA ARG A 10 13.17 7.84 0.41
C ARG A 10 13.49 8.45 1.77
N ASP A 11 13.46 7.64 2.83
CA ASP A 11 13.75 8.07 4.18
C ASP A 11 15.20 8.55 4.33
N ARG A 12 16.15 7.80 3.78
CA ARG A 12 17.56 8.16 3.83
C ARG A 12 17.87 9.46 3.11
N ARG A 13 17.18 9.70 2.00
CA ARG A 13 17.38 10.92 1.24
C ARG A 13 16.60 12.11 1.81
N ASN A 14 15.88 11.88 2.88
CA ASN A 14 15.07 12.90 3.52
C ASN A 14 14.13 13.58 2.51
N ALA A 15 13.61 12.79 1.58
CA ALA A 15 12.69 13.30 0.57
C ALA A 15 11.32 13.53 1.19
N HIS A 16 10.72 14.67 0.88
CA HIS A 16 9.41 15.04 1.41
C HIS A 16 8.30 14.97 0.37
N ILE A 17 8.52 14.19 -0.68
CA ILE A 17 7.49 13.94 -1.69
C ILE A 17 6.39 13.11 -1.04
N PRO A 18 5.12 13.51 -1.20
CA PRO A 18 4.03 12.74 -0.62
C PRO A 18 4.05 11.28 -1.04
N ALA A 19 3.85 10.39 -0.09
CA ALA A 19 3.82 8.96 -0.33
C ALA A 19 2.71 8.33 0.50
N LEU A 20 2.06 7.32 -0.09
CA LEU A 20 1.04 6.53 0.57
C LEU A 20 1.39 5.06 0.39
N VAL A 21 1.36 4.31 1.48
CA VAL A 21 1.58 2.87 1.45
C VAL A 21 0.34 2.19 2.00
N LEU A 22 -0.22 1.29 1.23
CA LEU A 22 -1.38 0.50 1.65
C LEU A 22 -0.97 -0.97 1.73
N PHE A 23 -1.06 -1.54 2.92
CA PHE A 23 -0.80 -2.95 3.14
C PHE A 23 -2.09 -3.70 3.41
N SER A 24 -2.24 -4.85 2.76
CA SER A 24 -3.30 -5.80 3.07
C SER A 24 -2.68 -7.02 3.72
N SER A 25 -3.05 -7.29 4.95
CA SER A 25 -2.53 -8.40 5.73
C SER A 25 -3.70 -9.13 6.39
N ARG A 26 -3.47 -10.39 6.81
CA ARG A 26 -4.51 -11.16 7.46
C ARG A 26 -4.73 -10.69 8.90
N THR A 27 -3.65 -10.51 9.63
CA THR A 27 -3.68 -10.06 11.02
C THR A 27 -2.58 -9.04 11.23
N LEU A 28 -2.60 -8.40 12.40
CA LEU A 28 -1.58 -7.40 12.73
C LEU A 28 -0.18 -8.03 12.80
N GLU A 29 -0.10 -9.27 13.27
CA GLU A 29 1.19 -9.96 13.38
C GLU A 29 1.82 -10.22 12.02
N ASP A 30 1.03 -10.24 10.96
CA ASP A 30 1.51 -10.45 9.60
C ASP A 30 2.05 -9.17 8.95
N VAL A 31 1.86 -8.01 9.57
CA VAL A 31 2.38 -6.76 9.04
C VAL A 31 3.89 -6.71 9.33
N ILE A 32 4.68 -6.89 8.27
CA ILE A 32 6.13 -6.91 8.37
C ILE A 32 6.66 -5.48 8.51
N TYR A 33 7.71 -5.30 9.28
CA TYR A 33 8.38 -4.00 9.44
C TYR A 33 7.50 -2.92 10.05
N ARG A 34 6.49 -3.32 10.83
CA ARG A 34 5.53 -2.37 11.39
C ARG A 34 6.19 -1.27 12.20
N GLU A 35 7.14 -1.63 13.08
CA GLU A 35 7.81 -0.64 13.92
C GLU A 35 8.64 0.34 13.10
N GLU A 36 9.31 -0.16 12.07
CA GLU A 36 10.10 0.67 11.18
C GLU A 36 9.20 1.64 10.41
N LEU A 37 8.06 1.15 9.90
CA LEU A 37 7.12 1.97 9.18
C LEU A 37 6.51 3.06 10.07
N ASP A 38 6.14 2.70 11.28
CA ASP A 38 5.58 3.67 12.22
C ASP A 38 6.59 4.76 12.55
N ALA A 39 7.85 4.38 12.71
CA ALA A 39 8.93 5.35 12.97
C ALA A 39 9.11 6.30 11.79
N MET A 40 9.09 5.78 10.57
CA MET A 40 9.19 6.60 9.36
C MET A 40 8.03 7.61 9.28
N ALA A 41 6.82 7.14 9.53
CA ALA A 41 5.64 8.00 9.46
C ALA A 41 5.65 9.08 10.53
N ARG A 42 6.21 8.79 11.71
CA ARG A 42 6.35 9.80 12.76
C ARG A 42 7.34 10.89 12.39
N ARG A 43 8.39 10.53 11.65
CA ARG A 43 9.42 11.49 11.23
C ARG A 43 8.99 12.31 10.02
N ASP A 44 8.05 11.80 9.23
CA ASP A 44 7.73 12.40 7.93
C ASP A 44 6.21 12.43 7.73
N ARG A 45 5.64 13.59 7.85
CA ARG A 45 4.20 13.79 7.71
C ARG A 45 3.69 13.62 6.28
N ALA A 46 4.58 13.64 5.30
CA ALA A 46 4.21 13.39 3.92
C ALA A 46 4.05 11.89 3.62
N LEU A 47 4.40 11.02 4.56
CA LEU A 47 4.23 9.58 4.43
C LEU A 47 2.99 9.13 5.20
N ARG A 48 2.05 8.52 4.48
CA ARG A 48 0.86 7.93 5.07
C ARG A 48 0.92 6.41 4.93
N ILE A 49 0.56 5.73 5.99
CA ILE A 49 0.53 4.27 5.99
C ILE A 49 -0.88 3.83 6.33
N VAL A 50 -1.46 3.02 5.46
CA VAL A 50 -2.81 2.49 5.61
C VAL A 50 -2.71 0.97 5.67
N ASN A 51 -3.35 0.38 6.67
CA ASN A 51 -3.39 -1.07 6.81
C ASN A 51 -4.82 -1.55 6.75
N THR A 52 -5.05 -2.65 6.05
CA THR A 52 -6.29 -3.40 6.16
C THR A 52 -5.96 -4.79 6.66
N LEU A 53 -6.69 -5.25 7.67
CA LEU A 53 -6.52 -6.57 8.25
C LEU A 53 -7.72 -7.43 7.89
N THR A 54 -7.51 -8.43 7.05
CA THR A 54 -8.62 -9.11 6.38
C THR A 54 -9.24 -10.23 7.19
N ARG A 55 -8.57 -10.76 8.21
CA ARG A 55 -9.09 -11.89 8.98
C ARG A 55 -9.35 -11.56 10.44
N ARG A 56 -8.43 -10.89 11.12
CA ARG A 56 -8.57 -10.59 12.53
C ARG A 56 -8.04 -9.21 12.84
N GLN A 57 -8.83 -8.44 13.54
CA GLN A 57 -8.45 -7.10 13.98
C GLN A 57 -8.27 -7.12 15.49
N PRO A 58 -7.20 -6.49 16.02
CA PRO A 58 -7.06 -6.39 17.46
C PRO A 58 -8.14 -5.48 18.05
N GLU A 59 -8.41 -5.65 19.33
CA GLU A 59 -9.34 -4.79 20.04
C GLU A 59 -8.90 -3.34 19.88
N GLY A 60 -9.85 -2.46 19.58
CA GLY A 60 -9.54 -1.05 19.37
C GLY A 60 -8.96 -0.70 18.00
N TRP A 61 -8.94 -1.66 17.07
CA TRP A 61 -8.41 -1.41 15.73
C TRP A 61 -9.23 -0.33 15.00
N MET A 62 -8.53 0.70 14.54
CA MET A 62 -9.15 1.86 13.89
C MET A 62 -8.99 1.86 12.36
N GLY A 63 -8.24 0.92 11.81
CA GLY A 63 -8.04 0.83 10.37
C GLY A 63 -9.09 -0.02 9.69
N TYR A 64 -8.84 -0.37 8.44
CA TYR A 64 -9.77 -1.21 7.68
C TYR A 64 -9.71 -2.66 8.13
N GLY A 65 -10.84 -3.34 8.02
CA GLY A 65 -10.95 -4.75 8.40
C GLY A 65 -11.50 -5.62 7.28
N ARG A 66 -11.14 -5.31 6.03
CA ARG A 66 -11.65 -6.06 4.89
C ARG A 66 -10.62 -6.13 3.77
N ARG A 67 -10.87 -7.00 2.80
CA ARG A 67 -10.04 -7.06 1.60
C ARG A 67 -10.12 -5.75 0.84
N ILE A 68 -9.08 -5.45 0.05
CA ILE A 68 -9.11 -4.25 -0.75
C ILE A 68 -10.26 -4.31 -1.75
N ASP A 69 -10.92 -3.20 -1.91
CA ASP A 69 -11.98 -3.02 -2.89
C ASP A 69 -11.94 -1.59 -3.41
N LYS A 70 -12.81 -1.29 -4.34
CA LYS A 70 -12.82 0.03 -4.96
C LYS A 70 -13.08 1.13 -3.94
N THR A 71 -13.97 0.90 -2.99
CA THR A 71 -14.29 1.88 -1.96
C THR A 71 -13.08 2.17 -1.07
N LEU A 72 -12.39 1.11 -0.61
CA LEU A 72 -11.23 1.28 0.25
C LEU A 72 -10.12 2.04 -0.47
N ILE A 73 -9.83 1.67 -1.71
CA ILE A 73 -8.79 2.35 -2.48
C ILE A 73 -9.19 3.78 -2.79
N ALA A 74 -10.46 4.03 -3.12
CA ALA A 74 -10.93 5.38 -3.41
C ALA A 74 -10.80 6.29 -2.20
N GLU A 75 -11.02 5.75 -1.00
CA GLU A 75 -10.90 6.53 0.23
C GLU A 75 -9.46 6.84 0.62
N SER A 76 -8.52 5.98 0.23
CA SER A 76 -7.15 6.09 0.71
C SER A 76 -6.14 6.52 -0.35
N HIS A 77 -6.42 6.33 -1.64
CA HIS A 77 -5.42 6.58 -2.68
C HIS A 77 -5.11 8.07 -2.88
N MET A 78 -3.98 8.33 -3.49
CA MET A 78 -3.69 9.66 -4.00
C MET A 78 -4.52 9.88 -5.25
N PRO A 79 -5.18 11.04 -5.40
CA PRO A 79 -6.02 11.28 -6.58
C PRO A 79 -5.25 11.20 -7.89
N PRO A 80 -5.87 10.71 -8.97
CA PRO A 80 -5.19 10.59 -10.26
C PRO A 80 -4.66 11.90 -10.81
N ASP A 81 -5.29 13.03 -10.50
CA ASP A 81 -4.85 14.34 -10.98
C ASP A 81 -3.53 14.77 -10.36
N GLU A 82 -3.12 14.17 -9.25
CA GLU A 82 -1.79 14.39 -8.69
C GLU A 82 -0.72 13.58 -9.42
N ARG A 83 -1.12 12.73 -10.34
CA ARG A 83 -0.23 11.88 -11.16
C ARG A 83 0.73 11.06 -10.34
N PRO A 84 0.25 10.30 -9.35
CA PRO A 84 1.17 9.47 -8.55
C PRO A 84 1.73 8.33 -9.38
N ARG A 85 2.96 7.96 -9.10
CA ARG A 85 3.50 6.69 -9.58
C ARG A 85 3.09 5.62 -8.59
N THR A 86 2.53 4.54 -9.09
CA THR A 86 1.99 3.49 -8.24
C THR A 86 2.75 2.20 -8.46
N PHE A 87 3.07 1.53 -7.36
CA PHE A 87 3.76 0.24 -7.38
C PHE A 87 2.88 -0.75 -6.65
N VAL A 88 2.52 -1.84 -7.32
CA VAL A 88 1.65 -2.86 -6.76
C VAL A 88 2.41 -4.17 -6.71
N CYS A 89 2.54 -4.74 -5.52
CA CYS A 89 3.28 -5.97 -5.31
C CYS A 89 2.42 -6.97 -4.55
N GLY A 90 2.49 -8.23 -4.92
CA GLY A 90 1.74 -9.28 -4.24
C GLY A 90 1.51 -10.48 -5.15
N SER A 91 0.56 -11.33 -4.75
CA SER A 91 0.14 -12.46 -5.58
C SER A 91 -0.48 -11.95 -6.88
N ALA A 92 -0.49 -12.80 -7.91
CA ALA A 92 -1.07 -12.40 -9.19
C ALA A 92 -2.52 -11.93 -9.05
N PRO A 93 -3.41 -12.65 -8.33
CA PRO A 93 -4.77 -12.16 -8.16
C PRO A 93 -4.87 -10.81 -7.46
N PHE A 94 -4.05 -10.61 -6.44
CA PHE A 94 -4.02 -9.33 -5.73
C PHE A 94 -3.60 -8.19 -6.65
N VAL A 95 -2.52 -8.38 -7.38
CA VAL A 95 -1.98 -7.36 -8.28
C VAL A 95 -2.97 -7.03 -9.38
N GLU A 96 -3.61 -8.04 -9.97
CA GLU A 96 -4.58 -7.80 -11.02
C GLU A 96 -5.81 -7.06 -10.51
N ASN A 97 -6.30 -7.42 -9.34
CA ASN A 97 -7.45 -6.75 -8.75
C ASN A 97 -7.14 -5.29 -8.39
N ALA A 98 -6.02 -5.06 -7.72
CA ALA A 98 -5.62 -3.70 -7.32
C ALA A 98 -5.37 -2.82 -8.53
N SER A 99 -4.67 -3.33 -9.54
CA SER A 99 -4.39 -2.56 -10.76
C SER A 99 -5.65 -2.21 -11.52
N ARG A 100 -6.58 -3.14 -11.63
CA ARG A 100 -7.86 -2.89 -12.29
C ARG A 100 -8.63 -1.78 -11.56
N ILE A 101 -8.68 -1.86 -10.25
CA ILE A 101 -9.38 -0.86 -9.45
C ILE A 101 -8.76 0.53 -9.65
N LEU A 102 -7.44 0.62 -9.64
CA LEU A 102 -6.75 1.89 -9.83
C LEU A 102 -7.09 2.50 -11.20
N VAL A 103 -7.10 1.69 -12.25
CA VAL A 103 -7.47 2.17 -13.58
C VAL A 103 -8.93 2.62 -13.59
N GLU A 104 -9.83 1.88 -12.97
CA GLU A 104 -11.23 2.28 -12.87
C GLU A 104 -11.41 3.61 -12.14
N LEU A 105 -10.52 3.91 -11.20
CA LEU A 105 -10.55 5.17 -10.47
C LEU A 105 -9.87 6.32 -11.22
N GLY A 106 -9.35 6.06 -12.41
CA GLY A 106 -8.81 7.10 -13.27
C GLY A 106 -7.29 7.17 -13.36
N HIS A 107 -6.57 6.26 -12.72
CA HIS A 107 -5.12 6.25 -12.84
C HIS A 107 -4.68 5.75 -14.21
N ASP A 108 -3.66 6.39 -14.77
CA ASP A 108 -3.09 6.00 -16.06
C ASP A 108 -2.36 4.66 -15.90
N PRO A 109 -2.69 3.62 -16.69
CA PRO A 109 -1.98 2.35 -16.59
C PRO A 109 -0.47 2.48 -16.75
N LEU A 110 0.00 3.46 -17.49
CA LEU A 110 1.44 3.67 -17.69
C LEU A 110 2.15 4.14 -16.42
N THR A 111 1.41 4.63 -15.42
CA THR A 111 1.98 5.05 -14.15
C THR A 111 1.95 3.94 -13.10
N ILE A 112 1.42 2.77 -13.43
CA ILE A 112 1.30 1.65 -12.51
C ILE A 112 2.31 0.57 -12.88
N LYS A 113 3.24 0.28 -11.97
CA LYS A 113 4.18 -0.81 -12.11
C LYS A 113 3.81 -1.92 -11.17
N THR A 114 3.90 -3.14 -11.66
CA THR A 114 3.47 -4.31 -10.88
C THR A 114 4.59 -5.32 -10.75
N GLU A 115 4.57 -6.05 -9.65
CA GLU A 115 5.48 -7.16 -9.42
C GLU A 115 4.70 -8.27 -8.73
N ARG A 116 4.69 -9.45 -9.32
CA ARG A 116 3.95 -10.60 -8.80
C ARG A 116 4.91 -11.54 -8.12
N PHE A 117 4.50 -12.06 -6.96
CA PHE A 117 5.32 -12.97 -6.17
C PHE A 117 4.67 -14.33 -6.08
N GLY A 118 5.51 -15.24 -5.80
CA GLY A 118 5.08 -16.53 -5.42
C GLY A 118 4.73 -17.37 -6.57
N PRO A 119 4.45 -18.55 -6.27
CA PRO A 119 4.04 -19.46 -7.16
C PRO A 119 2.77 -19.03 -7.33
N SER A 120 2.81 -18.38 -7.98
CA SER A 120 1.97 -18.18 -8.33
C SER A 120 1.07 -18.77 -7.75
N GLY A 121 0.79 -18.80 -7.74
CA GLY A 121 -0.09 -19.39 -7.31
C GLY A 121 0.03 -19.45 -6.05
N ALA A 122 0.80 -19.23 -5.72
CA ALA A 122 0.91 -19.30 -4.37
C ALA A 122 0.63 -18.04 -3.95
#